data_f21cc6969171c0de44d62af99163355c
#
_entry.id   f21cc6969171c0de44d62af99163355c
#
_cell.length_a   1.000
_cell.length_b   1.000
_cell.length_c   1.000
_cell.angle_alpha   90.00
_cell.angle_beta   90.00
_cell.angle_gamma   90.00
#
_symmetry.space_group_name_H-M   'P 1'
#
loop_
_entity.id
_entity.type
_entity.pdbx_description
1 polymer ?
#
loop_
_entity_poly.entity_id
_entity_poly.type
_entity_poly.pdbx_seq_one_letter_code
_entity_poly.pdbx_strand_id
1 'polypeptide(L)'
;MTISKEGYVNNPARPAFDVTVSNGSVSSGNTIVFNEADLNNGTHYSTSNGKFTAPITGTYLFYFGALKDATTAVARIKLLKNDGSYIHNRELRLDNRPTISYGENAATVIICSLSSGNTVEVRVTEGTIYGSSDGYTYFGGYLLS
;
A
#
# COMPACT_ATOMS: atom_id res chain seq x y z
N MET A 1 -19.40 -14.58 10.43
CA MET A 1 -19.85 -14.89 9.05
C MET A 1 -21.38 -14.94 9.08
N THR A 2 -22.01 -14.21 8.19
CA THR A 2 -23.46 -14.24 8.01
C THR A 2 -23.78 -14.56 6.55
N ILE A 3 -24.90 -15.26 6.33
CA ILE A 3 -25.41 -15.54 4.99
C ILE A 3 -26.70 -14.75 4.85
N SER A 4 -26.80 -13.87 3.85
CA SER A 4 -28.05 -13.19 3.55
C SER A 4 -29.08 -14.17 3.00
N LYS A 5 -30.35 -13.79 3.03
CA LYS A 5 -31.40 -14.64 2.46
C LYS A 5 -31.28 -14.84 0.94
N GLU A 6 -30.51 -13.98 0.26
CA GLU A 6 -30.14 -14.11 -1.16
C GLU A 6 -28.93 -15.02 -1.38
N GLY A 7 -28.36 -15.62 -0.31
CA GLY A 7 -27.22 -16.53 -0.39
C GLY A 7 -25.83 -15.85 -0.38
N TYR A 8 -25.75 -14.54 -0.19
CA TYR A 8 -24.47 -13.86 -0.08
C TYR A 8 -23.79 -14.13 1.26
N VAL A 9 -22.51 -14.50 1.22
CA VAL A 9 -21.69 -14.68 2.41
C VAL A 9 -21.05 -13.33 2.78
N ASN A 10 -21.41 -12.80 3.92
CA ASN A 10 -20.81 -11.59 4.49
C ASN A 10 -19.89 -11.99 5.64
N ASN A 11 -18.62 -11.61 5.54
CA ASN A 11 -17.64 -11.76 6.62
C ASN A 11 -17.02 -10.38 6.96
N PRO A 12 -17.71 -9.57 7.77
CA PRO A 12 -17.24 -8.22 8.12
C PRO A 12 -15.93 -8.22 8.92
N ALA A 13 -15.55 -9.36 9.49
CA ALA A 13 -14.26 -9.52 10.17
C ALA A 13 -13.10 -9.86 9.23
N ARG A 14 -13.35 -10.01 7.91
CA ARG A 14 -12.29 -10.27 6.96
C ARG A 14 -11.37 -9.05 6.86
N PRO A 15 -10.07 -9.20 7.10
CA PRO A 15 -9.12 -8.10 7.01
C PRO A 15 -9.14 -7.46 5.62
N ALA A 16 -9.38 -6.17 5.58
CA ALA A 16 -9.34 -5.36 4.36
C ALA A 16 -9.05 -3.91 4.73
N PHE A 17 -8.26 -3.23 3.92
CA PHE A 17 -7.98 -1.81 4.10
C PHE A 17 -7.74 -1.13 2.76
N ASP A 18 -8.03 0.17 2.72
CA ASP A 18 -7.75 1.09 1.62
C ASP A 18 -7.39 2.45 2.22
N VAL A 19 -6.19 2.93 1.92
CA VAL A 19 -5.59 4.09 2.60
C VAL A 19 -4.86 4.98 1.60
N THR A 20 -4.84 6.28 1.88
CA THR A 20 -4.20 7.29 1.04
C THR A 20 -3.28 8.20 1.86
N VAL A 21 -2.41 8.92 1.16
CA VAL A 21 -1.59 10.00 1.75
C VAL A 21 -2.28 11.33 1.48
N SER A 22 -2.64 12.06 2.53
CA SER A 22 -3.35 13.34 2.39
C SER A 22 -2.47 14.48 1.89
N ASN A 23 -1.20 14.49 2.25
CA ASN A 23 -0.25 15.51 1.81
C ASN A 23 1.20 15.13 2.09
N GLY A 24 2.12 15.92 1.51
CA GLY A 24 3.55 15.79 1.76
C GLY A 24 4.27 14.87 0.79
N SER A 25 5.59 14.94 0.82
CA SER A 25 6.47 14.10 0.01
C SER A 25 7.22 13.11 0.90
N VAL A 26 7.44 11.89 0.40
CA VAL A 26 8.18 10.85 1.10
C VAL A 26 9.43 10.50 0.29
N SER A 27 10.60 10.70 0.91
CA SER A 27 11.89 10.46 0.28
C SER A 27 12.40 9.05 0.51
N SER A 28 13.40 8.65 -0.29
CA SER A 28 14.09 7.36 -0.20
C SER A 28 14.52 7.00 1.23
N GLY A 29 14.40 5.72 1.56
CA GLY A 29 14.68 5.15 2.88
C GLY A 29 13.50 5.17 3.85
N ASN A 30 12.42 5.88 3.53
CA ASN A 30 11.27 6.03 4.43
C ASN A 30 10.08 5.16 4.03
N THR A 31 9.34 4.69 5.02
CA THR A 31 8.03 4.08 4.86
C THR A 31 7.02 5.16 4.50
N ILE A 32 6.14 4.86 3.54
CA ILE A 32 5.01 5.73 3.25
C ILE A 32 3.95 5.53 4.32
N VAL A 33 3.68 6.57 5.10
CA VAL A 33 2.59 6.58 6.07
C VAL A 33 1.33 7.09 5.39
N PHE A 34 0.44 6.16 5.01
CA PHE A 34 -0.87 6.50 4.49
C PHE A 34 -1.76 6.85 5.67
N ASN A 35 -1.98 8.14 5.87
CA ASN A 35 -2.57 8.68 7.10
C ASN A 35 -4.10 8.84 7.03
N GLU A 36 -4.71 8.61 5.88
CA GLU A 36 -6.17 8.59 5.70
C GLU A 36 -6.65 7.21 5.29
N ALA A 37 -7.69 6.72 5.97
CA ALA A 37 -8.26 5.40 5.75
C ALA A 37 -9.72 5.51 5.35
N ASP A 38 -10.05 5.14 4.11
CA ASP A 38 -11.42 4.96 3.65
C ASP A 38 -12.01 3.63 4.09
N LEU A 39 -11.15 2.62 4.23
CA LEU A 39 -11.48 1.30 4.73
C LEU A 39 -10.37 0.79 5.66
N ASN A 40 -10.72 0.25 6.82
CA ASN A 40 -9.78 -0.42 7.72
C ASN A 40 -10.51 -1.43 8.60
N ASN A 41 -10.99 -2.49 8.00
CA ASN A 41 -11.72 -3.56 8.70
C ASN A 41 -10.82 -4.27 9.71
N GLY A 42 -11.22 -4.26 10.97
CA GLY A 42 -10.47 -4.85 12.09
C GLY A 42 -9.28 -4.01 12.56
N THR A 43 -9.09 -2.81 12.03
CA THR A 43 -8.00 -1.88 12.42
C THR A 43 -6.60 -2.48 12.29
N HIS A 44 -6.39 -3.33 11.26
CA HIS A 44 -5.13 -4.02 11.05
C HIS A 44 -4.07 -3.20 10.31
N TYR A 45 -4.45 -2.06 9.75
CA TYR A 45 -3.52 -1.06 9.22
C TYR A 45 -3.38 0.10 10.21
N SER A 46 -2.15 0.54 10.44
CA SER A 46 -1.84 1.69 11.31
C SER A 46 -1.56 2.94 10.50
N THR A 47 -2.44 3.92 10.57
CA THR A 47 -2.29 5.24 9.93
C THR A 47 -1.19 6.10 10.57
N SER A 48 -0.62 5.69 11.70
CA SER A 48 0.45 6.40 12.40
C SER A 48 1.86 5.94 11.99
N ASN A 49 2.02 4.68 11.55
CA ASN A 49 3.33 4.13 11.19
C ASN A 49 3.39 3.50 9.78
N GLY A 50 2.28 3.45 9.06
CA GLY A 50 2.24 2.97 7.68
C GLY A 50 2.28 1.45 7.51
N LYS A 51 1.98 0.68 8.58
CA LYS A 51 2.09 -0.78 8.57
C LYS A 51 0.73 -1.47 8.65
N PHE A 52 0.54 -2.46 7.80
CA PHE A 52 -0.48 -3.48 7.96
C PHE A 52 0.10 -4.63 8.80
N THR A 53 -0.69 -5.17 9.74
CA THR A 53 -0.34 -6.38 10.50
C THR A 53 -1.32 -7.50 10.18
N ALA A 54 -0.82 -8.62 9.68
CA ALA A 54 -1.65 -9.79 9.36
C ALA A 54 -2.24 -10.40 10.65
N PRO A 55 -3.56 -10.38 10.84
CA PRO A 55 -4.17 -10.93 12.06
C PRO A 55 -4.19 -12.46 12.07
N ILE A 56 -4.20 -13.07 10.90
CA ILE A 56 -4.20 -14.54 10.73
C ILE A 56 -3.23 -14.94 9.63
N THR A 57 -2.75 -16.19 9.68
CA THR A 57 -1.98 -16.80 8.60
C THR A 57 -2.89 -17.02 7.40
N GLY A 58 -2.41 -16.61 6.21
CA GLY A 58 -3.20 -16.74 4.99
C GLY A 58 -2.53 -16.14 3.76
N THR A 59 -3.27 -16.15 2.66
CA THR A 59 -2.89 -15.52 1.39
C THR A 59 -3.54 -14.16 1.29
N TYR A 60 -2.74 -13.13 1.07
CA TYR A 60 -3.16 -11.74 0.98
C TYR A 60 -2.90 -11.17 -0.40
N LEU A 61 -3.79 -10.30 -0.84
CA LEU A 61 -3.57 -9.44 -1.98
C LEU A 61 -3.29 -8.02 -1.46
N PHE A 62 -2.25 -7.40 -1.99
CA PHE A 62 -1.94 -5.98 -1.78
C PHE A 62 -1.88 -5.26 -3.12
N TYR A 63 -2.31 -4.03 -3.14
CA TYR A 63 -2.15 -3.11 -4.26
C TYR A 63 -1.63 -1.77 -3.73
N PHE A 64 -0.77 -1.14 -4.46
CA PHE A 64 -0.28 0.20 -4.16
C PHE A 64 0.06 0.95 -5.44
N GLY A 65 -0.13 2.23 -5.38
CA GLY A 65 0.22 3.16 -6.44
C GLY A 65 0.79 4.43 -5.86
N ALA A 66 1.55 5.15 -6.66
CA ALA A 66 2.11 6.42 -6.24
C ALA A 66 2.29 7.38 -7.39
N LEU A 67 2.30 8.66 -7.05
CA LEU A 67 2.70 9.75 -7.92
C LEU A 67 4.14 10.14 -7.58
N LYS A 68 4.99 10.21 -8.61
CA LYS A 68 6.37 10.67 -8.46
C LYS A 68 6.39 12.18 -8.19
N ASP A 69 7.21 12.61 -7.23
CA ASP A 69 7.48 14.03 -7.02
C ASP A 69 8.21 14.64 -8.23
N ALA A 70 7.81 15.86 -8.62
CA ALA A 70 8.37 16.55 -9.78
C ALA A 70 9.87 16.87 -9.62
N THR A 71 10.39 16.89 -8.41
CA THR A 71 11.80 17.23 -8.10
C THR A 71 12.75 16.07 -8.29
N THR A 72 12.26 14.85 -8.53
CA THR A 72 13.09 13.66 -8.71
C THR A 72 12.96 13.08 -10.13
N ALA A 73 14.06 12.61 -10.70
CA ALA A 73 14.07 12.00 -12.03
C ALA A 73 13.42 10.61 -12.04
N VAL A 74 13.66 9.84 -10.99
CA VAL A 74 13.15 8.48 -10.81
C VAL A 74 12.65 8.34 -9.38
N ALA A 75 11.55 7.63 -9.17
CA ALA A 75 11.18 7.12 -7.86
C ALA A 75 10.95 5.60 -7.94
N ARG A 76 11.33 4.90 -6.89
CA ARG A 76 11.14 3.45 -6.77
C ARG A 76 10.51 3.11 -5.44
N ILE A 77 9.57 2.19 -5.48
CA ILE A 77 8.78 1.79 -4.32
C ILE A 77 8.69 0.28 -4.27
N LYS A 78 8.82 -0.27 -3.07
CA LYS A 78 8.71 -1.72 -2.84
C LYS A 78 7.82 -2.01 -1.64
N LEU A 79 7.25 -3.22 -1.66
CA LEU A 79 6.54 -3.78 -0.51
C LEU A 79 7.53 -4.56 0.36
N LEU A 80 7.61 -4.21 1.65
CA LEU A 80 8.46 -4.88 2.64
C LEU A 80 7.62 -5.68 3.62
N LYS A 81 8.22 -6.78 4.08
CA LYS A 81 7.70 -7.63 5.15
C LYS A 81 8.64 -7.56 6.35
N ASN A 82 8.09 -7.34 7.54
CA ASN A 82 8.81 -7.35 8.82
C ASN A 82 10.06 -6.43 8.84
N ASP A 83 9.95 -5.24 8.27
CA ASP A 83 11.00 -4.21 8.22
C ASP A 83 12.30 -4.60 7.47
N GLY A 84 12.39 -5.77 6.87
CA GLY A 84 13.68 -6.23 6.34
C GLY A 84 13.66 -6.93 4.98
N SER A 85 12.57 -7.57 4.60
CA SER A 85 12.53 -8.39 3.40
C SER A 85 11.56 -7.85 2.37
N TYR A 86 12.04 -7.63 1.14
CA TYR A 86 11.15 -7.27 0.02
C TYR A 86 10.27 -8.45 -0.37
N ILE A 87 8.97 -8.19 -0.51
CA ILE A 87 8.04 -9.20 -1.00
C ILE A 87 8.24 -9.34 -2.52
N HIS A 88 8.67 -10.54 -2.94
CA HIS A 88 8.97 -10.88 -4.34
C HIS A 88 9.99 -9.98 -5.05
N ASN A 89 10.67 -9.10 -4.34
CA ASN A 89 11.57 -8.10 -4.92
C ASN A 89 10.97 -7.28 -6.09
N ARG A 90 9.63 -7.23 -6.16
CA ARG A 90 8.94 -6.41 -7.17
C ARG A 90 9.05 -4.94 -6.81
N GLU A 91 9.26 -4.16 -7.83
CA GLU A 91 9.47 -2.72 -7.74
C GLU A 91 8.44 -2.00 -8.61
N LEU A 92 7.82 -0.98 -8.05
CA LEU A 92 7.12 0.02 -8.83
C LEU A 92 8.13 1.12 -9.16
N ARG A 93 8.41 1.29 -10.43
CA ARG A 93 9.33 2.31 -10.94
C ARG A 93 8.56 3.41 -11.66
N LEU A 94 8.83 4.63 -11.27
CA LEU A 94 8.25 5.85 -11.81
C LEU A 94 9.39 6.66 -12.44
N ASP A 95 9.37 6.81 -13.74
CA ASP A 95 10.40 7.53 -14.51
C ASP A 95 9.93 8.95 -14.91
N ASN A 96 10.88 9.81 -15.23
CA ASN A 96 10.58 11.10 -15.81
C ASN A 96 10.27 10.95 -17.30
N ARG A 97 9.05 11.28 -17.69
CA ARG A 97 8.74 11.47 -19.12
C ARG A 97 8.97 12.94 -19.48
N PRO A 98 9.79 13.24 -20.52
CA PRO A 98 10.24 14.60 -20.82
C PRO A 98 9.13 15.61 -21.17
N THR A 99 7.88 15.16 -21.31
CA THR A 99 6.76 15.96 -21.82
C THR A 99 5.69 16.28 -20.78
N ILE A 100 5.86 15.88 -19.50
CA ILE A 100 4.82 16.06 -18.50
C ILE A 100 5.40 16.81 -17.29
N SER A 101 4.78 17.96 -16.94
CA SER A 101 5.16 18.79 -15.78
C SER A 101 4.87 18.12 -14.44
N TYR A 102 4.01 17.10 -14.40
CA TYR A 102 3.70 16.30 -13.24
C TYR A 102 4.28 14.91 -13.41
N GLY A 103 4.69 14.30 -12.29
CA GLY A 103 5.31 13.00 -12.28
C GLY A 103 4.43 11.88 -12.81
N GLU A 104 5.05 10.77 -13.17
CA GLU A 104 4.34 9.55 -13.57
C GLU A 104 3.57 9.00 -12.38
N ASN A 105 2.33 8.55 -12.63
CA ASN A 105 1.54 7.74 -11.69
C ASN A 105 1.53 6.30 -12.22
N ALA A 106 1.82 5.37 -11.34
CA ALA A 106 1.72 3.94 -11.67
C ALA A 106 1.28 3.14 -10.44
N ALA A 107 0.82 1.93 -10.69
CA ALA A 107 0.33 1.01 -9.68
C ALA A 107 0.79 -0.42 -9.93
N THR A 108 0.79 -1.23 -8.87
CA THR A 108 1.08 -2.66 -8.94
C THR A 108 0.24 -3.45 -7.95
N VAL A 109 0.13 -4.74 -8.21
CA VAL A 109 -0.57 -5.72 -7.36
C VAL A 109 0.38 -6.84 -7.00
N ILE A 110 0.35 -7.28 -5.74
CA ILE A 110 1.17 -8.39 -5.22
C ILE A 110 0.28 -9.33 -4.42
N ILE A 111 0.42 -10.63 -4.67
CA ILE A 111 -0.18 -11.69 -3.84
C ILE A 111 0.95 -12.39 -3.09
N CYS A 112 0.81 -12.57 -1.80
CA CYS A 112 1.80 -13.25 -0.97
C CYS A 112 1.16 -13.95 0.24
N SER A 113 1.87 -14.93 0.77
CA SER A 113 1.50 -15.60 2.02
C SER A 113 2.13 -14.90 3.21
N LEU A 114 1.33 -14.66 4.24
CA LEU A 114 1.76 -14.08 5.51
C LEU A 114 1.38 -15.01 6.66
N SER A 115 2.25 -15.08 7.66
CA SER A 115 1.90 -15.64 8.97
C SER A 115 1.25 -14.57 9.84
N SER A 116 0.41 -14.99 10.77
CA SER A 116 -0.13 -14.08 11.80
C SER A 116 1.00 -13.30 12.47
N GLY A 117 0.80 -11.99 12.63
CA GLY A 117 1.79 -11.06 13.19
C GLY A 117 2.82 -10.50 12.19
N ASN A 118 2.88 -11.02 10.95
CA ASN A 118 3.74 -10.40 9.93
C ASN A 118 3.24 -8.98 9.61
N THR A 119 4.17 -8.05 9.47
CA THR A 119 3.87 -6.68 9.04
C THR A 119 4.19 -6.49 7.56
N VAL A 120 3.44 -5.61 6.91
CA VAL A 120 3.67 -5.20 5.52
C VAL A 120 3.59 -3.69 5.42
N GLU A 121 4.57 -3.09 4.74
CA GLU A 121 4.65 -1.65 4.50
C GLU A 121 5.12 -1.34 3.09
N VAL A 122 4.80 -0.16 2.60
CA VAL A 122 5.30 0.39 1.33
C VAL A 122 6.45 1.32 1.62
N ARG A 123 7.62 1.07 1.02
CA ARG A 123 8.83 1.87 1.23
C ARG A 123 9.33 2.49 -0.06
N VAL A 124 9.72 3.77 0.02
CA VAL A 124 10.45 4.45 -1.05
C VAL A 124 11.90 3.99 -0.99
N THR A 125 12.40 3.39 -2.06
CA THR A 125 13.77 2.87 -2.14
C THR A 125 14.69 3.77 -2.97
N GLU A 126 14.12 4.64 -3.79
CA GLU A 126 14.84 5.65 -4.57
C GLU A 126 13.93 6.86 -4.84
N GLY A 127 14.50 8.05 -4.88
CA GLY A 127 13.80 9.29 -5.22
C GLY A 127 12.80 9.73 -4.17
N THR A 128 11.75 10.37 -4.63
CA THR A 128 10.69 10.94 -3.76
C THR A 128 9.33 10.72 -4.40
N ILE A 129 8.34 10.34 -3.62
CA ILE A 129 6.94 10.25 -4.02
C ILE A 129 6.16 11.44 -3.45
N TYR A 130 5.09 11.80 -4.11
CA TYR A 130 4.22 12.91 -3.74
C TYR A 130 2.91 12.40 -3.15
N GLY A 131 2.54 12.93 -1.99
CA GLY A 131 1.25 12.72 -1.36
C GLY A 131 0.31 13.90 -1.60
N SER A 132 -0.94 13.61 -1.91
CA SER A 132 -1.99 14.60 -2.15
C SER A 132 -3.33 14.06 -1.70
N SER A 133 -4.20 14.94 -1.22
CA SER A 133 -5.61 14.63 -0.94
C SER A 133 -6.39 14.15 -2.17
N ASP A 134 -5.83 14.28 -3.37
CA ASP A 134 -6.44 13.77 -4.61
C ASP A 134 -6.32 12.23 -4.76
N GLY A 135 -5.70 11.54 -3.79
CA GLY A 135 -5.62 10.08 -3.77
C GLY A 135 -4.65 9.45 -4.78
N TYR A 136 -3.68 10.19 -5.30
CA TYR A 136 -2.70 9.67 -6.27
C TYR A 136 -1.72 8.65 -5.68
N THR A 137 -1.50 8.70 -4.37
CA THR A 137 -0.63 7.77 -3.65
C THR A 137 -1.46 6.99 -2.63
N TYR A 138 -1.61 5.69 -2.86
CA TYR A 138 -2.53 4.83 -2.13
C TYR A 138 -1.96 3.43 -1.88
N PHE A 139 -2.51 2.77 -0.88
CA PHE A 139 -2.18 1.40 -0.52
C PHE A 139 -3.43 0.69 -0.01
N GLY A 140 -3.59 -0.55 -0.39
CA GLY A 140 -4.68 -1.35 0.10
C GLY A 140 -4.38 -2.83 0.03
N GLY A 141 -5.24 -3.60 0.67
CA GLY A 141 -5.11 -5.05 0.64
C GLY A 141 -6.23 -5.75 1.37
N TYR A 142 -6.33 -7.04 1.11
CA TYR A 142 -7.30 -7.90 1.79
C TYR A 142 -6.86 -9.36 1.82
N LEU A 143 -7.43 -10.09 2.76
CA LEU A 143 -7.23 -11.54 2.88
C LEU A 143 -7.99 -12.26 1.76
N LEU A 144 -7.29 -13.06 0.95
CA LEU A 144 -7.89 -13.94 -0.06
C LEU A 144 -8.40 -15.24 0.55
N SER A 145 -7.55 -15.90 1.33
CA SER A 145 -7.84 -17.20 1.92
C SER A 145 -6.98 -17.49 3.15
#